data_94a2013d742f4f605ef6dfed9a865c19
#
_entry.id   94a2013d742f4f605ef6dfed9a865c19
#
_cell.length_a   1.000
_cell.length_b   1.000
_cell.length_c   1.000
_cell.angle_alpha   90.00
_cell.angle_beta   90.00
_cell.angle_gamma   90.00
#
_symmetry.space_group_name_H-M   'P 1'
#
loop_
_entity.id
_entity.type
_entity.pdbx_description
1 polymer ?
#
loop_
_entity_poly.entity_id
_entity_poly.type
_entity_poly.pdbx_seq_one_letter_code
_entity_poly.pdbx_strand_id
1 'polypeptide(L)'
;MDNRVALKEVDGVEITSLMDNTVDFFSANPNKEVHKVREWTKNRKGTEWTKKHFCLPFAEHGFSVLIKILSRENHHTILFDTGQSPEGVVINAKRMGIELTDVECIVLSHGHYDHFGGLINVSKIINRKNLHIIVHDDMFKIRGVINPDGSVRKLPIFPSENQVAPARYLRTKKPYLLFEDKLLVSGEIPRITDFEKGFSKHYYFFNERWFPDPWIWDDRAIIINVKNKGLIIISGCAHAGIINTILFGQKITGVTKIYALMGGFHLVGKECETRISHTVERLQQLNPEIIVPMHCTGWRGKNAIFQEMPQKVIDNSVGNLYCF
;
A
#
# COMPACT_ATOMS: atom_id res chain seq x y z
N MET A 1 4.04 -23.89 18.21
CA MET A 1 2.79 -24.02 17.46
C MET A 1 3.01 -23.35 16.10
N ASP A 2 2.63 -24.04 15.03
CA ASP A 2 2.75 -23.47 13.66
C ASP A 2 1.73 -22.33 13.52
N ASN A 3 2.20 -21.08 13.47
CA ASN A 3 1.35 -19.89 13.37
C ASN A 3 1.00 -19.57 11.90
N ARG A 4 0.98 -20.59 11.03
CA ARG A 4 0.65 -20.39 9.62
C ARG A 4 -0.84 -20.10 9.44
N VAL A 5 -1.13 -19.25 8.45
CA VAL A 5 -2.49 -18.97 8.00
C VAL A 5 -2.77 -19.73 6.70
N ALA A 6 -3.98 -20.22 6.53
CA ALA A 6 -4.40 -20.94 5.32
C ALA A 6 -4.79 -19.96 4.21
N LEU A 7 -3.81 -19.22 3.65
CA LEU A 7 -4.07 -18.30 2.54
C LEU A 7 -4.32 -19.09 1.25
N LYS A 8 -5.53 -18.98 0.70
CA LYS A 8 -5.93 -19.64 -0.55
C LYS A 8 -5.34 -18.95 -1.77
N GLU A 9 -5.11 -19.74 -2.81
CA GLU A 9 -4.71 -19.23 -4.12
C GLU A 9 -5.86 -18.53 -4.84
N VAL A 10 -5.53 -17.51 -5.61
CA VAL A 10 -6.44 -16.79 -6.51
C VAL A 10 -6.01 -16.97 -7.96
N ASP A 11 -6.93 -16.82 -8.92
CA ASP A 11 -6.62 -17.01 -10.34
C ASP A 11 -5.84 -15.83 -10.93
N GLY A 12 -6.02 -14.62 -10.36
CA GLY A 12 -5.30 -13.43 -10.76
C GLY A 12 -5.63 -12.23 -9.86
N VAL A 13 -4.88 -11.15 -10.05
CA VAL A 13 -5.06 -9.89 -9.32
C VAL A 13 -4.88 -8.72 -10.26
N GLU A 14 -5.80 -7.77 -10.24
CA GLU A 14 -5.62 -6.46 -10.87
C GLU A 14 -5.34 -5.42 -9.79
N ILE A 15 -4.31 -4.60 -9.99
CA ILE A 15 -3.96 -3.52 -9.07
C ILE A 15 -3.88 -2.22 -9.84
N THR A 16 -4.71 -1.24 -9.48
CA THR A 16 -4.67 0.10 -10.08
C THR A 16 -4.05 1.09 -9.10
N SER A 17 -3.01 1.79 -9.52
CA SER A 17 -2.42 2.89 -8.75
C SER A 17 -3.34 4.10 -8.78
N LEU A 18 -4.04 4.39 -7.68
CA LEU A 18 -4.93 5.55 -7.56
C LEU A 18 -4.23 6.80 -7.08
N MET A 19 -3.19 6.64 -6.25
CA MET A 19 -2.38 7.73 -5.74
C MET A 19 -0.94 7.27 -5.48
N ASP A 20 0.02 8.07 -5.93
CA ASP A 20 1.46 7.92 -5.69
C ASP A 20 2.15 9.28 -5.95
N ASN A 21 3.43 9.37 -5.64
CA ASN A 21 4.24 10.57 -5.79
C ASN A 21 4.53 10.94 -7.25
N THR A 22 4.25 10.06 -8.21
CA THR A 22 4.65 10.23 -9.61
C THR A 22 3.49 9.95 -10.57
N VAL A 23 3.36 10.82 -11.58
CA VAL A 23 2.58 10.56 -12.78
C VAL A 23 3.48 10.71 -14.00
N ASP A 24 3.59 9.65 -14.80
CA ASP A 24 4.32 9.63 -16.07
C ASP A 24 3.47 9.01 -17.17
N PHE A 25 3.08 9.86 -18.10
CA PHE A 25 2.18 9.47 -19.17
C PHE A 25 2.90 8.95 -20.42
N PHE A 26 4.15 9.37 -20.64
CA PHE A 26 4.86 9.13 -21.90
C PHE A 26 5.84 7.97 -21.86
N SER A 27 6.44 7.67 -20.72
CA SER A 27 7.43 6.61 -20.62
C SER A 27 6.85 5.26 -21.04
N ALA A 28 7.57 4.57 -21.91
CA ALA A 28 7.24 3.21 -22.28
C ALA A 28 7.38 2.27 -21.09
N ASN A 29 6.50 1.29 -20.99
CA ASN A 29 6.63 0.21 -20.04
C ASN A 29 6.74 -1.11 -20.82
N PRO A 30 7.91 -1.74 -20.86
CA PRO A 30 8.10 -2.97 -21.63
C PRO A 30 7.51 -4.21 -20.94
N ASN A 31 7.07 -4.08 -19.68
CA ASN A 31 6.52 -5.21 -18.94
C ASN A 31 5.04 -5.44 -19.33
N LYS A 32 4.75 -6.65 -19.79
CA LYS A 32 3.41 -7.06 -20.25
C LYS A 32 2.34 -7.06 -19.16
N GLU A 33 2.75 -7.09 -17.89
CA GLU A 33 1.84 -7.08 -16.74
C GLU A 33 1.31 -5.68 -16.43
N VAL A 34 1.80 -4.63 -17.10
CA VAL A 34 1.47 -3.23 -16.81
C VAL A 34 0.83 -2.54 -18.00
N HIS A 35 -0.33 -1.98 -17.77
CA HIS A 35 -1.09 -1.23 -18.75
C HIS A 35 -1.18 0.25 -18.36
N LYS A 36 -0.87 1.13 -19.29
CA LYS A 36 -0.96 2.58 -19.06
C LYS A 36 -2.42 3.05 -18.99
N VAL A 37 -2.67 4.09 -18.19
CA VAL A 37 -4.02 4.55 -17.85
C VAL A 37 -4.90 4.80 -19.07
N ARG A 38 -4.40 5.45 -20.12
CA ARG A 38 -5.19 5.73 -21.33
C ARG A 38 -5.53 4.46 -22.12
N GLU A 39 -4.62 3.51 -22.15
CA GLU A 39 -4.81 2.24 -22.84
C GLU A 39 -5.91 1.41 -22.20
N TRP A 40 -5.78 1.07 -20.93
CA TRP A 40 -6.76 0.23 -20.26
C TRP A 40 -8.12 0.92 -20.09
N THR A 41 -8.13 2.27 -19.90
CA THR A 41 -9.38 3.03 -19.86
C THR A 41 -10.12 2.95 -21.20
N LYS A 42 -9.40 3.11 -22.32
CA LYS A 42 -9.97 2.95 -23.65
C LYS A 42 -10.51 1.53 -23.88
N ASN A 43 -9.77 0.52 -23.43
CA ASN A 43 -10.18 -0.88 -23.57
C ASN A 43 -11.45 -1.20 -22.75
N ARG A 44 -11.58 -0.64 -21.54
CA ARG A 44 -12.72 -0.89 -20.65
C ARG A 44 -13.95 -0.03 -20.89
N LYS A 45 -13.76 1.24 -21.21
CA LYS A 45 -14.85 2.22 -21.36
C LYS A 45 -15.19 2.55 -22.81
N GLY A 46 -14.31 2.18 -23.75
CA GLY A 46 -14.45 2.49 -25.18
C GLY A 46 -13.85 3.84 -25.59
N THR A 47 -13.64 3.98 -26.89
CA THR A 47 -12.98 5.16 -27.48
C THR A 47 -13.74 6.45 -27.26
N GLU A 48 -15.07 6.43 -27.42
CA GLU A 48 -15.91 7.63 -27.31
C GLU A 48 -15.98 8.13 -25.86
N TRP A 49 -16.12 7.22 -24.89
CA TRP A 49 -16.05 7.60 -23.49
C TRP A 49 -14.68 8.24 -23.16
N THR A 50 -13.60 7.63 -23.63
CA THR A 50 -12.23 8.11 -23.38
C THR A 50 -12.00 9.50 -23.95
N LYS A 51 -12.48 9.77 -25.19
CA LYS A 51 -12.38 11.10 -25.78
C LYS A 51 -13.14 12.16 -24.99
N LYS A 52 -14.29 11.83 -24.44
CA LYS A 52 -15.20 12.76 -23.78
C LYS A 52 -14.90 12.99 -22.30
N HIS A 53 -14.48 11.95 -21.58
CA HIS A 53 -14.45 11.96 -20.11
C HIS A 53 -13.06 11.74 -19.50
N PHE A 54 -12.15 11.12 -20.25
CA PHE A 54 -10.81 10.83 -19.72
C PHE A 54 -10.04 12.12 -19.45
N CYS A 55 -9.54 12.22 -18.20
CA CYS A 55 -8.55 13.22 -17.80
C CYS A 55 -7.38 12.50 -17.17
N LEU A 56 -6.16 13.02 -17.36
CA LEU A 56 -4.99 12.48 -16.69
C LEU A 56 -5.16 12.55 -15.15
N PRO A 57 -4.86 11.48 -14.44
CA PRO A 57 -4.77 11.55 -12.99
C PRO A 57 -3.62 12.48 -12.58
N PHE A 58 -3.59 12.89 -11.32
CA PHE A 58 -2.50 13.66 -10.76
C PHE A 58 -1.81 12.88 -9.64
N ALA A 59 -0.59 13.26 -9.33
CA ALA A 59 0.23 12.73 -8.24
C ALA A 59 0.19 13.65 -7.03
N GLU A 60 0.35 13.08 -5.84
CA GLU A 60 0.62 13.81 -4.60
C GLU A 60 1.52 12.97 -3.70
N HIS A 61 2.07 13.56 -2.64
CA HIS A 61 2.76 12.77 -1.62
C HIS A 61 1.74 11.99 -0.80
N GLY A 62 1.38 10.81 -1.30
CA GLY A 62 0.37 9.94 -0.71
C GLY A 62 0.31 8.60 -1.42
N PHE A 63 -0.35 7.63 -0.82
CA PHE A 63 -0.43 6.28 -1.36
C PHE A 63 -1.88 5.77 -1.37
N SER A 64 -2.29 5.19 -2.49
CA SER A 64 -3.55 4.44 -2.60
C SER A 64 -3.52 3.51 -3.81
N VAL A 65 -3.93 2.28 -3.62
CA VAL A 65 -4.13 1.30 -4.70
C VAL A 65 -5.48 0.62 -4.59
N LEU A 66 -6.14 0.43 -5.73
CA LEU A 66 -7.35 -0.38 -5.85
C LEU A 66 -6.95 -1.79 -6.26
N ILE A 67 -7.32 -2.78 -5.46
CA ILE A 67 -6.99 -4.18 -5.68
C ILE A 67 -8.27 -4.94 -6.02
N LYS A 68 -8.26 -5.66 -7.15
CA LYS A 68 -9.33 -6.56 -7.55
C LYS A 68 -8.79 -7.98 -7.59
N ILE A 69 -9.30 -8.82 -6.70
CA ILE A 69 -8.99 -10.26 -6.65
C ILE A 69 -9.88 -10.98 -7.64
N LEU A 70 -9.30 -11.81 -8.49
CA LEU A 70 -10.01 -12.58 -9.49
C LEU A 70 -10.00 -14.07 -9.08
N SER A 71 -11.17 -14.65 -8.95
CA SER A 71 -11.35 -16.09 -8.78
C SER A 71 -12.50 -16.57 -9.68
N ARG A 72 -12.53 -17.86 -10.00
CA ARG A 72 -13.48 -18.44 -10.97
C ARG A 72 -14.94 -18.07 -10.72
N GLU A 73 -15.32 -17.95 -9.46
CA GLU A 73 -16.72 -17.75 -9.06
C GLU A 73 -17.05 -16.30 -8.71
N ASN A 74 -16.07 -15.55 -8.18
CA ASN A 74 -16.28 -14.22 -7.63
C ASN A 74 -15.07 -13.34 -7.84
N HIS A 75 -15.29 -12.04 -7.83
CA HIS A 75 -14.23 -11.04 -7.70
C HIS A 75 -14.51 -10.15 -6.49
N HIS A 76 -13.44 -9.70 -5.83
CA HIS A 76 -13.53 -8.81 -4.67
C HIS A 76 -12.69 -7.56 -4.92
N THR A 77 -13.22 -6.42 -4.54
CA THR A 77 -12.58 -5.12 -4.74
C THR A 77 -12.25 -4.48 -3.40
N ILE A 78 -10.98 -4.18 -3.19
CA ILE A 78 -10.44 -3.62 -1.96
C ILE A 78 -9.72 -2.32 -2.27
N LEU A 79 -9.89 -1.31 -1.43
CA LEU A 79 -9.06 -0.12 -1.44
C LEU A 79 -8.00 -0.23 -0.35
N PHE A 80 -6.73 -0.13 -0.72
CA PHE A 80 -5.61 -0.11 0.21
C PHE A 80 -5.04 1.30 0.27
N ASP A 81 -5.20 1.96 1.43
CA ASP A 81 -4.93 3.37 1.71
C ASP A 81 -5.76 4.37 0.87
N THR A 82 -5.77 5.64 1.25
CA THR A 82 -6.66 6.66 0.67
C THR A 82 -5.96 7.98 0.31
N GLY A 83 -4.62 8.00 0.21
CA GLY A 83 -3.85 9.19 -0.13
C GLY A 83 -3.82 10.26 0.96
N GLN A 84 -3.24 11.41 0.62
CA GLN A 84 -3.04 12.52 1.53
C GLN A 84 -4.17 13.54 1.50
N SER A 85 -4.55 14.01 0.30
CA SER A 85 -5.60 15.03 0.20
C SER A 85 -7.01 14.43 0.31
N PRO A 86 -7.95 15.17 0.88
CA PRO A 86 -9.30 14.67 1.11
C PRO A 86 -10.00 14.16 -0.15
N GLU A 87 -9.78 14.79 -1.30
CA GLU A 87 -10.45 14.46 -2.55
C GLU A 87 -9.56 13.73 -3.57
N GLY A 88 -8.25 13.58 -3.32
CA GLY A 88 -7.28 13.12 -4.31
C GLY A 88 -7.65 11.80 -4.97
N VAL A 89 -7.89 10.78 -4.17
CA VAL A 89 -8.29 9.45 -4.64
C VAL A 89 -9.62 9.48 -5.37
N VAL A 90 -10.60 10.24 -4.87
CA VAL A 90 -11.93 10.39 -5.48
C VAL A 90 -11.82 11.05 -6.87
N ILE A 91 -11.05 12.12 -6.99
CA ILE A 91 -10.84 12.81 -8.26
C ILE A 91 -10.13 11.89 -9.26
N ASN A 92 -9.08 11.19 -8.84
CA ASN A 92 -8.36 10.27 -9.71
C ASN A 92 -9.23 9.10 -10.16
N ALA A 93 -10.00 8.48 -9.27
CA ALA A 93 -10.95 7.45 -9.62
C ALA A 93 -11.94 7.94 -10.69
N LYS A 94 -12.55 9.13 -10.49
CA LYS A 94 -13.46 9.75 -11.45
C LYS A 94 -12.80 10.01 -12.82
N ARG A 95 -11.56 10.56 -12.83
CA ARG A 95 -10.81 10.83 -14.07
C ARG A 95 -10.53 9.57 -14.87
N MET A 96 -10.34 8.46 -14.19
CA MET A 96 -10.07 7.15 -14.78
C MET A 96 -11.34 6.32 -15.04
N GLY A 97 -12.52 6.80 -14.67
CA GLY A 97 -13.78 6.08 -14.82
C GLY A 97 -13.91 4.85 -13.91
N ILE A 98 -13.31 4.92 -12.73
CA ILE A 98 -13.37 3.88 -11.70
C ILE A 98 -14.51 4.18 -10.73
N GLU A 99 -15.38 3.19 -10.50
CA GLU A 99 -16.50 3.30 -9.55
C GLU A 99 -16.03 2.82 -8.16
N LEU A 100 -15.88 3.76 -7.22
CA LEU A 100 -15.48 3.43 -5.85
C LEU A 100 -16.60 2.71 -5.06
N THR A 101 -17.85 2.78 -5.54
CA THR A 101 -19.00 2.06 -4.95
C THR A 101 -18.84 0.54 -5.00
N ASP A 102 -17.97 0.03 -5.87
CA ASP A 102 -17.67 -1.40 -5.96
C ASP A 102 -16.75 -1.89 -4.82
N VAL A 103 -16.13 -0.98 -4.07
CA VAL A 103 -15.22 -1.32 -2.97
C VAL A 103 -16.00 -2.01 -1.84
N GLU A 104 -15.55 -3.19 -1.45
CA GLU A 104 -16.16 -4.03 -0.42
C GLU A 104 -15.54 -3.80 0.97
N CYS A 105 -14.27 -3.44 1.02
CA CYS A 105 -13.62 -2.99 2.24
C CYS A 105 -12.46 -2.04 1.96
N ILE A 106 -12.09 -1.25 2.96
CA ILE A 106 -10.88 -0.42 2.97
C ILE A 106 -9.91 -1.06 3.94
N VAL A 107 -8.65 -1.19 3.55
CA VAL A 107 -7.56 -1.57 4.45
C VAL A 107 -6.61 -0.40 4.57
N LEU A 108 -6.26 0.01 5.79
CA LEU A 108 -5.22 1.02 6.00
C LEU A 108 -3.92 0.34 6.42
N SER A 109 -2.82 0.75 5.80
CA SER A 109 -1.49 0.22 6.10
C SER A 109 -1.01 0.67 7.46
N HIS A 110 -1.13 1.96 7.78
CA HIS A 110 -0.75 2.55 9.05
C HIS A 110 -1.37 3.95 9.23
N GLY A 111 -1.19 4.56 10.39
CA GLY A 111 -1.85 5.82 10.78
C GLY A 111 -1.07 7.08 10.43
N HIS A 112 -0.41 7.18 9.27
CA HIS A 112 0.09 8.45 8.75
C HIS A 112 -0.90 9.08 7.78
N TYR A 113 -0.97 10.42 7.78
CA TYR A 113 -2.03 11.15 7.10
C TYR A 113 -1.99 11.05 5.58
N ASP A 114 -0.84 10.80 5.00
CA ASP A 114 -0.62 10.54 3.57
C ASP A 114 -1.16 9.18 3.10
N HIS A 115 -1.70 8.38 4.04
CA HIS A 115 -2.40 7.12 3.80
C HIS A 115 -3.89 7.15 4.16
N PHE A 116 -4.30 8.07 5.07
CA PHE A 116 -5.70 8.16 5.48
C PHE A 116 -6.38 9.50 5.16
N GLY A 117 -5.68 10.46 4.55
CA GLY A 117 -6.21 11.80 4.34
C GLY A 117 -7.52 11.85 3.56
N GLY A 118 -7.71 10.96 2.58
CA GLY A 118 -8.93 10.82 1.82
C GLY A 118 -10.02 9.97 2.46
N LEU A 119 -9.76 9.33 3.62
CA LEU A 119 -10.62 8.29 4.18
C LEU A 119 -12.08 8.72 4.38
N ILE A 120 -12.31 9.93 4.91
CA ILE A 120 -13.66 10.43 5.18
C ILE A 120 -14.45 10.57 3.87
N ASN A 121 -13.86 11.17 2.84
CA ASN A 121 -14.55 11.41 1.58
C ASN A 121 -14.75 10.12 0.78
N VAL A 122 -13.74 9.25 0.76
CA VAL A 122 -13.84 7.93 0.14
C VAL A 122 -14.96 7.10 0.79
N SER A 123 -15.02 7.06 2.13
CA SER A 123 -16.07 6.32 2.86
C SER A 123 -17.47 6.84 2.53
N LYS A 124 -17.64 8.16 2.38
CA LYS A 124 -18.91 8.79 2.00
C LYS A 124 -19.31 8.46 0.56
N ILE A 125 -18.35 8.37 -0.37
CA ILE A 125 -18.62 8.02 -1.78
C ILE A 125 -19.02 6.55 -1.90
N ILE A 126 -18.29 5.65 -1.23
CA ILE A 126 -18.62 4.22 -1.20
C ILE A 126 -20.01 4.02 -0.57
N ASN A 127 -20.33 4.74 0.48
CA ASN A 127 -21.64 4.80 1.16
C ASN A 127 -22.29 3.42 1.40
N ARG A 128 -21.49 2.40 1.66
CA ARG A 128 -21.97 1.03 1.88
C ARG A 128 -22.24 0.83 3.38
N LYS A 129 -23.45 0.44 3.75
CA LYS A 129 -23.91 0.29 5.14
C LYS A 129 -23.06 -0.66 5.99
N ASN A 130 -22.44 -1.67 5.37
CA ASN A 130 -21.59 -2.66 6.03
C ASN A 130 -20.12 -2.56 5.57
N LEU A 131 -19.67 -1.38 5.13
CA LEU A 131 -18.27 -1.17 4.79
C LEU A 131 -17.40 -1.29 6.02
N HIS A 132 -16.49 -2.25 6.02
CA HIS A 132 -15.45 -2.34 7.04
C HIS A 132 -14.19 -1.60 6.59
N ILE A 133 -13.63 -0.83 7.51
CA ILE A 133 -12.30 -0.22 7.39
C ILE A 133 -11.40 -0.98 8.35
N ILE A 134 -10.47 -1.76 7.81
CA ILE A 134 -9.54 -2.58 8.60
C ILE A 134 -8.41 -1.69 9.10
N VAL A 135 -8.30 -1.55 10.41
CA VAL A 135 -7.37 -0.64 11.09
C VAL A 135 -6.63 -1.34 12.23
N HIS A 136 -5.57 -0.70 12.71
CA HIS A 136 -4.87 -1.08 13.93
C HIS A 136 -5.16 -0.08 15.05
N ASP A 137 -5.15 -0.50 16.31
CA ASP A 137 -5.41 0.39 17.45
C ASP A 137 -4.45 1.58 17.51
N ASP A 138 -3.19 1.37 17.17
CA ASP A 138 -2.15 2.40 17.22
C ASP A 138 -2.35 3.52 16.19
N MET A 139 -3.21 3.35 15.17
CA MET A 139 -3.57 4.41 14.23
C MET A 139 -4.30 5.57 14.92
N PHE A 140 -4.95 5.30 16.05
CA PHE A 140 -5.69 6.30 16.84
C PHE A 140 -4.81 7.08 17.83
N LYS A 141 -3.51 6.77 17.91
CA LYS A 141 -2.56 7.56 18.70
C LYS A 141 -2.43 8.96 18.13
N ILE A 142 -2.33 9.96 19.00
CA ILE A 142 -1.92 11.31 18.61
C ILE A 142 -0.42 11.26 18.33
N ARG A 143 -0.03 11.44 17.08
CA ARG A 143 1.36 11.29 16.63
C ARG A 143 2.05 12.62 16.37
N GLY A 144 3.36 12.61 16.43
CA GLY A 144 4.22 13.74 16.12
C GLY A 144 5.58 13.30 15.61
N VAL A 145 6.30 14.28 15.07
CA VAL A 145 7.69 14.12 14.61
C VAL A 145 8.55 15.13 15.33
N ILE A 146 9.66 14.68 15.92
CA ILE A 146 10.61 15.55 16.60
C ILE A 146 11.40 16.37 15.58
N ASN A 147 11.47 17.67 15.83
CA ASN A 147 12.27 18.63 15.07
C ASN A 147 13.72 18.66 15.58
N PRO A 148 14.67 19.25 14.82
CA PRO A 148 16.05 19.41 15.26
C PRO A 148 16.23 20.21 16.56
N ASP A 149 15.31 21.10 16.88
CA ASP A 149 15.31 21.92 18.11
C ASP A 149 14.72 21.18 19.34
N GLY A 150 14.33 19.92 19.18
CA GLY A 150 13.72 19.10 20.23
C GLY A 150 12.22 19.30 20.40
N SER A 151 11.59 20.24 19.72
CA SER A 151 10.13 20.37 19.71
C SER A 151 9.48 19.24 18.91
N VAL A 152 8.25 18.86 19.26
CA VAL A 152 7.50 17.83 18.51
C VAL A 152 6.39 18.49 17.71
N ARG A 153 6.46 18.38 16.38
CA ARG A 153 5.41 18.79 15.46
C ARG A 153 4.32 17.73 15.42
N LYS A 154 3.13 18.10 15.89
CA LYS A 154 1.95 17.22 15.86
C LYS A 154 1.53 16.91 14.43
N LEU A 155 1.20 15.66 14.16
CA LEU A 155 0.65 15.20 12.88
C LEU A 155 -0.90 15.28 12.90
N PRO A 156 -1.56 15.26 11.73
CA PRO A 156 -3.00 15.16 11.63
C PRO A 156 -3.56 13.96 12.41
N ILE A 157 -4.71 14.17 13.03
CA ILE A 157 -5.37 13.15 13.87
C ILE A 157 -6.15 12.20 12.98
N PHE A 158 -6.05 10.91 13.28
CA PHE A 158 -6.82 9.87 12.61
C PHE A 158 -8.34 10.09 12.80
N PRO A 159 -9.17 9.91 11.76
CA PRO A 159 -10.61 10.15 11.84
C PRO A 159 -11.31 9.29 12.91
N SER A 160 -12.28 9.88 13.59
CA SER A 160 -13.16 9.14 14.50
C SER A 160 -14.16 8.28 13.70
N GLU A 161 -14.78 7.29 14.37
CA GLU A 161 -15.74 6.41 13.71
C GLU A 161 -16.97 7.16 13.19
N ASN A 162 -17.42 8.20 13.90
CA ASN A 162 -18.53 9.04 13.47
C ASN A 162 -18.25 9.79 12.15
N GLN A 163 -16.98 10.13 11.86
CA GLN A 163 -16.61 10.85 10.66
C GLN A 163 -16.62 9.97 9.40
N VAL A 164 -16.46 8.66 9.56
CA VAL A 164 -16.46 7.68 8.47
C VAL A 164 -17.79 6.94 8.30
N ALA A 165 -18.80 7.22 9.17
CA ALA A 165 -20.11 6.59 9.09
C ALA A 165 -20.74 6.76 7.67
N PRO A 166 -21.45 5.73 7.14
CA PRO A 166 -21.91 4.50 7.81
C PRO A 166 -20.88 3.35 7.88
N ALA A 167 -19.66 3.55 7.38
CA ALA A 167 -18.58 2.58 7.53
C ALA A 167 -18.20 2.40 9.01
N ARG A 168 -17.56 1.27 9.33
CA ARG A 168 -17.14 0.93 10.68
C ARG A 168 -15.72 0.45 10.73
N TYR A 169 -14.99 0.77 11.78
CA TYR A 169 -13.65 0.25 12.02
C TYR A 169 -13.67 -1.19 12.51
N LEU A 170 -12.90 -2.05 11.84
CA LEU A 170 -12.55 -3.37 12.31
C LEU A 170 -11.07 -3.35 12.73
N ARG A 171 -10.84 -3.44 14.03
CA ARG A 171 -9.50 -3.32 14.63
C ARG A 171 -8.82 -4.67 14.71
N THR A 172 -7.64 -4.80 14.14
CA THR A 172 -6.85 -6.04 14.18
C THR A 172 -5.38 -5.74 14.44
N LYS A 173 -4.74 -6.57 15.27
CA LYS A 173 -3.26 -6.60 15.49
C LYS A 173 -2.63 -7.84 14.88
N LYS A 174 -3.39 -8.92 14.84
CA LYS A 174 -2.98 -10.22 14.31
C LYS A 174 -3.22 -10.30 12.80
N PRO A 175 -2.59 -11.25 12.11
CA PRO A 175 -2.93 -11.57 10.74
C PRO A 175 -4.45 -11.79 10.57
N TYR A 176 -5.03 -11.19 9.54
CA TYR A 176 -6.47 -11.21 9.32
C TYR A 176 -6.78 -11.57 7.87
N LEU A 177 -7.51 -12.66 7.68
CA LEU A 177 -7.92 -13.16 6.36
C LEU A 177 -9.26 -12.56 5.94
N LEU A 178 -9.37 -12.21 4.67
CA LEU A 178 -10.56 -11.65 4.03
C LEU A 178 -10.96 -12.51 2.83
N PHE A 179 -12.24 -12.43 2.44
CA PHE A 179 -12.78 -13.02 1.21
C PHE A 179 -12.53 -14.53 1.12
N GLU A 180 -13.06 -15.28 2.07
CA GLU A 180 -12.88 -16.72 2.20
C GLU A 180 -11.39 -17.14 2.12
N ASP A 181 -10.54 -16.39 2.83
CA ASP A 181 -9.10 -16.63 2.96
C ASP A 181 -8.26 -16.33 1.70
N LYS A 182 -8.75 -15.50 0.77
CA LYS A 182 -8.06 -15.14 -0.48
C LYS A 182 -7.14 -13.91 -0.37
N LEU A 183 -7.29 -13.11 0.69
CA LEU A 183 -6.44 -11.96 0.97
C LEU A 183 -6.05 -11.97 2.45
N LEU A 184 -4.79 -11.72 2.71
CA LEU A 184 -4.24 -11.61 4.05
C LEU A 184 -3.78 -10.16 4.33
N VAL A 185 -4.30 -9.57 5.39
CA VAL A 185 -3.72 -8.39 6.05
C VAL A 185 -2.73 -8.91 7.08
N SER A 186 -1.47 -8.54 6.99
CA SER A 186 -0.38 -9.16 7.76
C SER A 186 -0.50 -9.05 9.29
N GLY A 187 -1.20 -8.01 9.79
CA GLY A 187 -1.10 -7.65 11.20
C GLY A 187 0.28 -7.03 11.53
N GLU A 188 0.65 -7.03 12.80
CA GLU A 188 1.95 -6.54 13.26
C GLU A 188 3.10 -7.39 12.69
N ILE A 189 4.03 -6.75 11.97
CA ILE A 189 5.17 -7.41 11.34
C ILE A 189 6.35 -7.43 12.31
N PRO A 190 6.95 -8.60 12.63
CA PRO A 190 8.13 -8.70 13.49
C PRO A 190 9.36 -8.00 12.90
N ARG A 191 10.12 -7.29 13.73
CA ARG A 191 11.40 -6.61 13.37
C ARG A 191 12.54 -7.56 13.64
N ILE A 192 12.94 -8.38 12.65
CA ILE A 192 13.94 -9.46 12.82
C ILE A 192 15.26 -9.17 12.11
N THR A 193 15.29 -8.24 11.14
CA THR A 193 16.53 -7.82 10.49
C THR A 193 17.31 -6.84 11.39
N ASP A 194 18.62 -6.84 11.29
CA ASP A 194 19.51 -6.00 12.09
C ASP A 194 19.63 -4.56 11.59
N PHE A 195 19.20 -4.28 10.35
CA PHE A 195 19.28 -2.95 9.71
C PHE A 195 17.94 -2.20 9.59
N GLU A 196 16.78 -2.88 9.65
CA GLU A 196 15.44 -2.23 9.59
C GLU A 196 14.97 -1.86 11.00
N LYS A 197 15.58 -0.84 11.61
CA LYS A 197 15.42 -0.47 13.03
C LYS A 197 14.35 0.58 13.32
N GLY A 198 13.32 0.71 12.49
CA GLY A 198 12.27 1.70 12.71
C GLY A 198 12.67 3.11 12.28
N PHE A 199 12.02 4.14 12.84
CA PHE A 199 12.26 5.55 12.56
C PHE A 199 12.29 6.37 13.85
N SER A 200 13.48 6.82 14.26
CA SER A 200 13.75 7.40 15.58
C SER A 200 13.02 8.72 15.85
N LYS A 201 12.57 9.42 14.79
CA LYS A 201 11.92 10.75 14.91
C LYS A 201 10.44 10.70 15.24
N HIS A 202 9.82 9.51 15.30
CA HIS A 202 8.40 9.36 15.61
C HIS A 202 8.13 9.35 17.10
N TYR A 203 7.07 10.06 17.47
CA TYR A 203 6.59 10.19 18.83
C TYR A 203 5.06 10.05 18.86
N TYR A 204 4.52 9.61 20.02
CA TYR A 204 3.10 9.66 20.31
C TYR A 204 2.85 10.45 21.59
N PHE A 205 1.68 11.12 21.66
CA PHE A 205 1.26 11.91 22.80
C PHE A 205 0.35 11.10 23.71
N PHE A 206 0.72 11.01 24.99
CA PHE A 206 -0.06 10.31 26.02
C PHE A 206 0.19 10.96 27.38
N ASN A 207 -0.85 11.11 28.21
CA ASN A 207 -0.77 11.72 29.54
C ASN A 207 0.05 13.03 29.54
N GLU A 208 -0.32 13.94 28.62
CA GLU A 208 0.27 15.30 28.50
C GLU A 208 1.78 15.32 28.11
N ARG A 209 2.31 14.20 27.64
CA ARG A 209 3.73 14.08 27.27
C ARG A 209 3.91 13.35 25.95
N TRP A 210 5.04 13.62 25.30
CA TRP A 210 5.49 12.92 24.10
C TRP A 210 6.41 11.76 24.46
N PHE A 211 6.14 10.59 23.90
CA PHE A 211 6.95 9.38 24.06
C PHE A 211 7.46 8.90 22.70
N PRO A 212 8.70 8.37 22.60
CA PRO A 212 9.20 7.77 21.36
C PRO A 212 8.30 6.63 20.87
N ASP A 213 8.03 6.60 19.57
CA ASP A 213 7.28 5.53 18.88
C ASP A 213 8.01 5.09 17.57
N PRO A 214 9.28 4.68 17.65
CA PRO A 214 10.11 4.46 16.47
C PRO A 214 9.65 3.27 15.64
N TRP A 215 8.90 2.34 16.23
CA TRP A 215 8.56 1.07 15.59
C TRP A 215 7.32 1.11 14.71
N ILE A 216 6.39 2.02 14.95
CA ILE A 216 5.13 2.15 14.17
C ILE A 216 4.51 0.75 13.99
N TRP A 217 4.07 0.13 15.10
CA TRP A 217 3.59 -1.26 15.13
C TRP A 217 2.35 -1.50 14.29
N ASP A 218 1.61 -0.46 13.95
CA ASP A 218 0.45 -0.51 13.07
C ASP A 218 0.80 -0.68 11.58
N ASP A 219 2.08 -0.63 11.19
CA ASP A 219 2.51 -0.84 9.81
C ASP A 219 2.26 -2.28 9.36
N ARG A 220 1.48 -2.40 8.28
CA ARG A 220 0.98 -3.67 7.74
C ARG A 220 1.06 -3.72 6.22
N ALA A 221 1.02 -4.93 5.70
CA ALA A 221 0.99 -5.21 4.28
C ALA A 221 -0.22 -6.07 3.90
N ILE A 222 -0.60 -6.01 2.63
CA ILE A 222 -1.50 -6.96 2.00
C ILE A 222 -0.67 -8.06 1.33
N ILE A 223 -1.11 -9.31 1.49
CA ILE A 223 -0.47 -10.49 0.92
C ILE A 223 -1.53 -11.32 0.19
N ILE A 224 -1.25 -11.68 -1.05
CA ILE A 224 -2.13 -12.49 -1.91
C ILE A 224 -1.28 -13.58 -2.55
N ASN A 225 -1.80 -14.80 -2.62
CA ASN A 225 -1.13 -15.93 -3.28
C ASN A 225 -1.76 -16.18 -4.64
N VAL A 226 -1.04 -15.89 -5.71
CA VAL A 226 -1.54 -16.10 -7.08
C VAL A 226 -1.11 -17.49 -7.59
N LYS A 227 -2.06 -18.25 -8.09
CA LYS A 227 -1.87 -19.60 -8.58
C LYS A 227 -0.73 -19.70 -9.60
N ASN A 228 0.19 -20.64 -9.38
CA ASN A 228 1.39 -20.88 -10.17
C ASN A 228 2.40 -19.71 -10.21
N LYS A 229 2.11 -18.54 -9.59
CA LYS A 229 3.00 -17.37 -9.57
C LYS A 229 3.69 -17.20 -8.21
N GLY A 230 2.95 -17.31 -7.10
CA GLY A 230 3.44 -17.10 -5.74
C GLY A 230 2.86 -15.82 -5.10
N LEU A 231 3.54 -15.28 -4.08
CA LEU A 231 3.05 -14.16 -3.31
C LEU A 231 3.17 -12.83 -4.07
N ILE A 232 2.09 -12.06 -4.01
CA ILE A 232 2.10 -10.61 -4.21
C ILE A 232 2.06 -9.97 -2.82
N ILE A 233 3.03 -9.09 -2.54
CA ILE A 233 3.13 -8.36 -1.27
C ILE A 233 3.03 -6.87 -1.59
N ILE A 234 2.08 -6.19 -0.94
CA ILE A 234 1.81 -4.76 -1.14
C ILE A 234 1.96 -4.06 0.21
N SER A 235 2.93 -3.16 0.32
CA SER A 235 3.15 -2.32 1.49
C SER A 235 2.63 -0.91 1.27
N GLY A 236 2.22 -0.20 2.34
CA GLY A 236 2.00 1.25 2.28
C GLY A 236 3.33 1.99 2.32
N CYS A 237 3.99 1.93 3.48
CA CYS A 237 5.32 2.52 3.69
C CYS A 237 6.41 1.51 4.05
N ALA A 238 6.06 0.35 4.57
CA ALA A 238 7.00 -0.62 5.14
C ALA A 238 7.88 -0.01 6.26
N HIS A 239 7.28 0.68 7.22
CA HIS A 239 7.98 1.12 8.45
C HIS A 239 8.54 -0.06 9.25
N ALA A 240 7.91 -1.22 9.10
CA ALA A 240 8.42 -2.49 9.62
C ALA A 240 9.76 -2.92 9.00
N GLY A 241 10.06 -2.36 7.82
CA GLY A 241 11.08 -2.82 6.91
C GLY A 241 10.52 -3.73 5.83
N ILE A 242 10.89 -3.47 4.58
CA ILE A 242 10.37 -4.27 3.45
C ILE A 242 10.89 -5.71 3.49
N ILE A 243 12.10 -5.94 3.95
CA ILE A 243 12.67 -7.28 4.10
C ILE A 243 11.97 -8.03 5.24
N ASN A 244 11.74 -7.37 6.39
CA ASN A 244 10.93 -7.95 7.47
C ASN A 244 9.53 -8.33 6.99
N THR A 245 8.92 -7.50 6.16
CA THR A 245 7.59 -7.74 5.57
C THR A 245 7.57 -8.99 4.70
N ILE A 246 8.56 -9.14 3.82
CA ILE A 246 8.70 -10.31 2.94
C ILE A 246 8.91 -11.59 3.77
N LEU A 247 9.89 -11.59 4.67
CA LEU A 247 10.22 -12.74 5.50
C LEU A 247 9.03 -13.18 6.36
N PHE A 248 8.29 -12.21 6.89
CA PHE A 248 7.07 -12.50 7.65
C PHE A 248 5.98 -13.10 6.75
N GLY A 249 5.73 -12.53 5.57
CA GLY A 249 4.77 -13.07 4.60
C GLY A 249 5.08 -14.51 4.22
N GLN A 250 6.33 -14.81 3.88
CA GLN A 250 6.78 -16.19 3.59
C GLN A 250 6.56 -17.13 4.78
N LYS A 251 6.93 -16.68 5.99
CA LYS A 251 6.81 -17.48 7.21
C LYS A 251 5.36 -17.85 7.52
N ILE A 252 4.45 -16.87 7.51
CA ILE A 252 3.06 -17.10 7.95
C ILE A 252 2.21 -17.80 6.90
N THR A 253 2.55 -17.67 5.60
CA THR A 253 1.83 -18.36 4.52
C THR A 253 2.44 -19.72 4.17
N GLY A 254 3.72 -19.91 4.46
CA GLY A 254 4.49 -21.08 4.01
C GLY A 254 4.86 -21.04 2.52
N VAL A 255 4.52 -19.97 1.80
CA VAL A 255 4.85 -19.77 0.38
C VAL A 255 6.14 -18.96 0.28
N THR A 256 7.16 -19.53 -0.34
CA THR A 256 8.51 -18.91 -0.43
C THR A 256 8.70 -18.06 -1.68
N LYS A 257 8.00 -18.40 -2.78
CA LYS A 257 8.13 -17.67 -4.04
C LYS A 257 7.43 -16.32 -3.96
N ILE A 258 8.16 -15.23 -4.29
CA ILE A 258 7.64 -13.87 -4.40
C ILE A 258 7.48 -13.53 -5.87
N TYR A 259 6.24 -13.31 -6.29
CA TYR A 259 5.95 -12.91 -7.66
C TYR A 259 6.06 -11.40 -7.82
N ALA A 260 5.35 -10.63 -7.02
CA ALA A 260 5.43 -9.18 -7.08
C ALA A 260 5.57 -8.55 -5.69
N LEU A 261 6.41 -7.53 -5.62
CA LEU A 261 6.61 -6.68 -4.46
C LEU A 261 6.28 -5.24 -4.84
N MET A 262 5.28 -4.64 -4.20
CA MET A 262 4.77 -3.32 -4.56
C MET A 262 4.64 -2.40 -3.35
N GLY A 263 4.76 -1.08 -3.59
CA GLY A 263 4.46 -0.05 -2.60
C GLY A 263 5.67 0.71 -2.10
N GLY A 264 5.52 1.41 -0.97
CA GLY A 264 6.58 2.16 -0.31
C GLY A 264 7.51 1.24 0.49
N PHE A 265 8.82 1.47 0.39
CA PHE A 265 9.86 0.70 1.09
C PHE A 265 10.60 1.52 2.15
N HIS A 266 10.13 2.72 2.41
CA HIS A 266 10.66 3.68 3.39
C HIS A 266 12.20 3.83 3.37
N LEU A 267 12.74 4.05 2.17
CA LEU A 267 14.18 4.24 1.94
C LEU A 267 14.55 5.71 1.73
N VAL A 268 13.67 6.63 2.12
CA VAL A 268 13.83 8.08 1.98
C VAL A 268 14.18 8.73 3.31
N GLY A 269 15.02 9.77 3.25
CA GLY A 269 15.49 10.50 4.43
C GLY A 269 16.79 9.95 5.01
N LYS A 270 17.59 10.84 5.59
CA LYS A 270 18.98 10.58 6.01
C LYS A 270 19.16 9.27 6.82
N GLU A 271 18.24 8.98 7.73
CA GLU A 271 18.30 7.78 8.58
C GLU A 271 17.99 6.51 7.77
N CYS A 272 16.96 6.55 6.92
CA CYS A 272 16.51 5.37 6.17
C CYS A 272 17.35 5.10 4.92
N GLU A 273 17.96 6.11 4.32
CA GLU A 273 18.86 5.94 3.16
C GLU A 273 20.09 5.07 3.50
N THR A 274 20.50 4.99 4.76
CA THR A 274 21.60 4.11 5.19
C THR A 274 21.29 2.61 5.00
N ARG A 275 19.99 2.26 4.83
CA ARG A 275 19.53 0.88 4.64
C ARG A 275 19.52 0.44 3.19
N ILE A 276 19.68 1.37 2.23
CA ILE A 276 19.48 1.10 0.81
C ILE A 276 20.33 -0.08 0.33
N SER A 277 21.64 -0.07 0.62
CA SER A 277 22.55 -1.15 0.17
C SER A 277 22.14 -2.52 0.72
N HIS A 278 21.86 -2.61 2.02
CA HIS A 278 21.42 -3.87 2.65
C HIS A 278 20.06 -4.33 2.09
N THR A 279 19.14 -3.39 1.86
CA THR A 279 17.82 -3.73 1.27
C THR A 279 17.99 -4.29 -0.13
N VAL A 280 18.83 -3.67 -0.97
CA VAL A 280 19.10 -4.12 -2.35
C VAL A 280 19.72 -5.51 -2.35
N GLU A 281 20.76 -5.75 -1.53
CA GLU A 281 21.40 -7.06 -1.39
C GLU A 281 20.40 -8.16 -0.98
N ARG A 282 19.54 -7.86 -0.01
CA ARG A 282 18.51 -8.82 0.43
C ARG A 282 17.44 -9.05 -0.64
N LEU A 283 17.04 -8.02 -1.40
CA LEU A 283 16.12 -8.18 -2.52
C LEU A 283 16.71 -9.06 -3.64
N GLN A 284 18.00 -8.93 -3.94
CA GLN A 284 18.68 -9.82 -4.88
C GLN A 284 18.62 -11.28 -4.41
N GLN A 285 18.89 -11.55 -3.13
CA GLN A 285 18.84 -12.90 -2.54
C GLN A 285 17.42 -13.48 -2.53
N LEU A 286 16.41 -12.67 -2.20
CA LEU A 286 15.00 -13.07 -2.19
C LEU A 286 14.42 -13.23 -3.58
N ASN A 287 15.03 -12.57 -4.57
CA ASN A 287 14.80 -12.71 -6.00
C ASN A 287 13.31 -12.60 -6.45
N PRO A 288 12.54 -11.56 -6.04
CA PRO A 288 11.19 -11.37 -6.56
C PRO A 288 11.20 -11.25 -8.08
N GLU A 289 10.12 -11.67 -8.75
CA GLU A 289 10.01 -11.59 -10.21
C GLU A 289 9.77 -10.14 -10.67
N ILE A 290 8.95 -9.40 -9.93
CA ILE A 290 8.58 -8.01 -10.22
C ILE A 290 8.73 -7.16 -8.97
N ILE A 291 9.31 -5.98 -9.11
CA ILE A 291 9.45 -4.98 -8.04
C ILE A 291 8.87 -3.66 -8.54
N VAL A 292 7.89 -3.13 -7.81
CA VAL A 292 7.26 -1.84 -8.09
C VAL A 292 7.48 -0.91 -6.90
N PRO A 293 8.66 -0.26 -6.80
CA PRO A 293 8.97 0.63 -5.70
C PRO A 293 8.23 1.95 -5.88
N MET A 294 7.39 2.31 -4.89
CA MET A 294 6.49 3.44 -4.93
C MET A 294 6.75 4.42 -3.78
N HIS A 295 6.05 5.54 -3.76
CA HIS A 295 5.84 6.46 -2.64
C HIS A 295 7.13 6.77 -1.85
N CYS A 296 7.20 6.38 -0.57
CA CYS A 296 8.31 6.65 0.34
C CYS A 296 9.58 5.79 0.08
N THR A 297 9.63 5.02 -0.99
CA THR A 297 10.90 4.41 -1.43
C THR A 297 11.91 5.49 -1.83
N GLY A 298 11.42 6.61 -2.37
CA GLY A 298 12.24 7.74 -2.77
C GLY A 298 13.14 7.45 -3.97
N TRP A 299 13.60 8.52 -4.63
CA TRP A 299 14.39 8.39 -5.87
C TRP A 299 15.68 7.58 -5.69
N ARG A 300 16.43 7.82 -4.60
CA ARG A 300 17.69 7.10 -4.35
C ARG A 300 17.48 5.61 -4.16
N GLY A 301 16.45 5.22 -3.38
CA GLY A 301 16.08 3.83 -3.20
C GLY A 301 15.64 3.17 -4.49
N LYS A 302 14.73 3.81 -5.25
CA LYS A 302 14.26 3.33 -6.56
C LYS A 302 15.44 3.12 -7.53
N ASN A 303 16.34 4.12 -7.65
CA ASN A 303 17.49 4.05 -8.54
C ASN A 303 18.47 2.93 -8.15
N ALA A 304 18.77 2.77 -6.87
CA ALA A 304 19.65 1.71 -6.40
C ALA A 304 19.09 0.31 -6.71
N ILE A 305 17.78 0.11 -6.49
CA ILE A 305 17.13 -1.16 -6.83
C ILE A 305 17.13 -1.38 -8.35
N PHE A 306 16.87 -0.33 -9.15
CA PHE A 306 16.85 -0.41 -10.60
C PHE A 306 18.24 -0.76 -11.17
N GLN A 307 19.32 -0.16 -10.67
CA GLN A 307 20.67 -0.44 -11.14
C GLN A 307 21.07 -1.91 -10.99
N GLU A 308 20.67 -2.53 -9.89
CA GLU A 308 21.03 -3.92 -9.59
C GLU A 308 20.03 -4.95 -10.19
N MET A 309 18.79 -4.56 -10.43
CA MET A 309 17.73 -5.45 -10.92
C MET A 309 16.88 -4.80 -12.04
N PRO A 310 17.49 -4.27 -13.12
CA PRO A 310 16.77 -3.44 -14.10
C PRO A 310 15.64 -4.19 -14.83
N GLN A 311 15.75 -5.51 -14.98
CA GLN A 311 14.73 -6.32 -15.66
C GLN A 311 13.50 -6.62 -14.78
N LYS A 312 13.60 -6.36 -13.48
CA LYS A 312 12.54 -6.66 -12.51
C LYS A 312 11.80 -5.43 -12.01
N VAL A 313 12.42 -4.27 -12.14
CA VAL A 313 11.86 -3.01 -11.62
C VAL A 313 10.93 -2.37 -12.63
N ILE A 314 9.75 -2.04 -12.16
CA ILE A 314 8.77 -1.25 -12.90
C ILE A 314 8.59 0.07 -12.15
N ASP A 315 8.89 1.20 -12.78
CA ASP A 315 8.59 2.50 -12.19
C ASP A 315 7.09 2.76 -12.26
N ASN A 316 6.48 3.04 -11.10
CA ASN A 316 5.05 3.28 -11.01
C ASN A 316 4.68 4.67 -11.54
N SER A 317 3.48 4.74 -12.10
CA SER A 317 2.77 5.97 -12.38
C SER A 317 1.34 5.87 -11.88
N VAL A 318 0.82 6.96 -11.32
CA VAL A 318 -0.62 7.03 -11.00
C VAL A 318 -1.41 6.72 -12.27
N GLY A 319 -2.36 5.81 -12.15
CA GLY A 319 -3.17 5.31 -13.24
C GLY A 319 -2.65 4.05 -13.91
N ASN A 320 -1.45 3.56 -13.59
CA ASN A 320 -1.03 2.24 -14.06
C ASN A 320 -1.95 1.15 -13.50
N LEU A 321 -2.30 0.19 -14.37
CA LEU A 321 -3.00 -1.03 -14.03
C LEU A 321 -2.03 -2.21 -14.18
N TYR A 322 -1.88 -2.99 -13.13
CA TYR A 322 -1.09 -4.21 -13.08
C TYR A 322 -2.02 -5.42 -13.14
N CYS A 323 -1.75 -6.38 -14.02
CA CYS A 323 -2.52 -7.62 -14.19
C CYS A 323 -1.63 -8.81 -13.89
N PHE A 324 -1.74 -9.36 -12.70
CA PHE A 324 -0.93 -10.46 -12.21
C PHE A 324 -1.65 -11.81 -12.23
#